data_f5a5439afb1ed904b0d7de7910326fc1
#
_entry.id   f5a5439afb1ed904b0d7de7910326fc1
#
_cell.length_a   1.000
_cell.length_b   1.000
_cell.length_c   1.000
_cell.angle_alpha   90.00
_cell.angle_beta   90.00
_cell.angle_gamma   90.00
#
_symmetry.space_group_name_H-M   'P 1'
#
loop_
_entity.id
_entity.type
_entity.pdbx_description
1 polymer ?
#
loop_
_entity_poly.entity_id
_entity_poly.type
_entity_poly.pdbx_seq_one_letter_code
_entity_poly.pdbx_strand_id
1 'polypeptide(L)'
;MKAVVLAIFALFSAEAFSEIEPLGPDEGYVAIALYSKGYSESIVLKGNGFGNKFTFGPLNYSQHIEVIKMPAGTYSWTEVFERTGSLEKDNLLKIYYDLSDDNLTFSVKPGVLNYTGLLMIEKLGRQLQVRQLNRASIILKILEQDHPGYIGKFDVVN
;
A
#
# COMPACT_ATOMS: atom_id res chain seq x y z
N MET A 1 62.76 10.44 12.40
CA MET A 1 61.40 10.99 12.36
C MET A 1 60.59 10.22 11.31
N LYS A 2 59.66 9.35 11.73
CA LYS A 2 58.81 8.56 10.82
C LYS A 2 57.46 9.26 10.73
N ALA A 3 57.11 9.74 9.53
CA ALA A 3 55.81 10.35 9.27
C ALA A 3 54.77 9.25 9.09
N VAL A 4 53.75 9.22 9.95
CA VAL A 4 52.58 8.35 9.83
C VAL A 4 51.56 9.09 8.96
N VAL A 5 51.34 8.59 7.76
CA VAL A 5 50.25 9.07 6.87
C VAL A 5 48.97 8.36 7.29
N LEU A 6 48.07 9.12 7.92
CA LEU A 6 46.74 8.66 8.28
C LEU A 6 45.84 8.78 7.05
N ALA A 7 45.55 7.66 6.36
CA ALA A 7 44.59 7.61 5.29
C ALA A 7 43.17 7.53 5.89
N ILE A 8 42.44 8.65 5.83
CA ILE A 8 41.01 8.67 6.19
C ILE A 8 40.24 8.11 4.99
N PHE A 9 39.83 6.86 5.11
CA PHE A 9 38.80 6.28 4.21
C PHE A 9 37.44 6.87 4.59
N ALA A 10 37.00 7.87 3.84
CA ALA A 10 35.60 8.30 3.85
C ALA A 10 34.76 7.17 3.21
N LEU A 11 34.16 6.35 4.06
CA LEU A 11 33.12 5.43 3.64
C LEU A 11 31.91 6.28 3.23
N PHE A 12 31.81 6.61 1.97
CA PHE A 12 30.55 7.02 1.36
C PHE A 12 29.63 5.80 1.39
N SER A 13 28.76 5.77 2.38
CA SER A 13 27.58 4.92 2.32
C SER A 13 26.72 5.44 1.16
N ALA A 14 26.92 4.88 -0.03
CA ALA A 14 25.96 5.02 -1.11
C ALA A 14 24.69 4.34 -0.59
N GLU A 15 23.74 5.14 -0.12
CA GLU A 15 22.36 4.66 0.03
C GLU A 15 21.98 4.13 -1.35
N ALA A 16 21.79 2.81 -1.42
CA ALA A 16 21.35 2.16 -2.62
C ALA A 16 19.90 2.66 -2.84
N PHE A 17 19.76 3.73 -3.64
CA PHE A 17 18.47 4.08 -4.20
C PHE A 17 18.02 2.85 -4.98
N SER A 18 17.05 2.14 -4.43
CA SER A 18 16.40 1.06 -5.15
C SER A 18 15.92 1.64 -6.47
N GLU A 19 16.49 1.14 -7.56
CA GLU A 19 16.14 1.60 -8.91
C GLU A 19 14.64 1.34 -9.10
N ILE A 20 13.90 2.42 -9.39
CA ILE A 20 12.46 2.30 -9.64
C ILE A 20 12.28 1.51 -10.92
N GLU A 21 11.58 0.38 -10.83
CA GLU A 21 11.29 -0.47 -11.97
C GLU A 21 10.56 0.33 -13.07
N PRO A 22 10.98 0.29 -14.34
CA PRO A 22 10.33 1.05 -15.39
C PRO A 22 8.88 0.59 -15.61
N LEU A 23 8.00 1.54 -15.94
CA LEU A 23 6.62 1.25 -16.32
C LEU A 23 6.55 0.74 -17.76
N GLY A 24 5.70 -0.24 -17.99
CA GLY A 24 5.22 -0.58 -19.33
C GLY A 24 4.24 0.49 -19.87
N PRO A 25 3.87 0.41 -21.16
CA PRO A 25 3.00 1.41 -21.79
C PRO A 25 1.60 1.53 -21.16
N ASP A 26 1.11 0.43 -20.59
CA ASP A 26 -0.21 0.33 -19.97
C ASP A 26 -0.12 0.13 -18.45
N GLU A 27 0.94 0.62 -17.81
CA GLU A 27 1.16 0.49 -16.36
C GLU A 27 1.27 1.86 -15.70
N GLY A 28 0.83 1.95 -14.46
CA GLY A 28 1.04 3.09 -13.58
C GLY A 28 1.54 2.64 -12.21
N TYR A 29 2.14 3.56 -11.46
CA TYR A 29 2.36 3.35 -10.04
C TYR A 29 1.11 3.72 -9.26
N VAL A 30 0.87 3.01 -8.17
CA VAL A 30 -0.27 3.24 -7.29
C VAL A 30 0.21 3.34 -5.85
N ALA A 31 -0.07 4.48 -5.22
CA ALA A 31 0.15 4.67 -3.80
C ALA A 31 -1.04 4.07 -3.04
N ILE A 32 -0.84 2.87 -2.50
CA ILE A 32 -1.80 2.18 -1.64
C ILE A 32 -1.59 2.67 -0.22
N ALA A 33 -2.65 3.23 0.38
CA ALA A 33 -2.65 3.68 1.76
C ALA A 33 -3.80 3.03 2.53
N LEU A 34 -3.46 2.22 3.51
CA LEU A 34 -4.40 1.47 4.35
C LEU A 34 -4.20 1.86 5.81
N TYR A 35 -5.28 1.97 6.55
CA TYR A 35 -5.26 2.15 8.00
C TYR A 35 -6.27 1.25 8.66
N SER A 36 -5.82 0.39 9.57
CA SER A 36 -6.71 -0.51 10.32
C SER A 36 -6.74 -0.13 11.80
N LYS A 37 -7.94 0.04 12.33
CA LYS A 37 -8.21 0.16 13.77
C LYS A 37 -8.57 -1.18 14.40
N GLY A 38 -7.90 -2.24 14.00
CA GLY A 38 -8.10 -3.60 14.46
C GLY A 38 -7.19 -4.55 13.72
N TYR A 39 -7.35 -5.83 13.99
CA TYR A 39 -6.67 -6.87 13.24
C TYR A 39 -7.50 -7.25 12.02
N SER A 40 -6.90 -7.18 10.85
CA SER A 40 -7.43 -7.75 9.60
C SER A 40 -6.35 -8.65 9.00
N GLU A 41 -6.68 -9.90 8.69
CA GLU A 41 -5.73 -10.83 8.09
C GLU A 41 -5.32 -10.37 6.70
N SER A 42 -6.30 -9.94 5.92
CA SER A 42 -6.05 -9.39 4.59
C SER A 42 -7.22 -8.57 4.06
N ILE A 43 -6.89 -7.66 3.15
CA ILE A 43 -7.84 -6.97 2.30
C ILE A 43 -7.51 -7.24 0.84
N VAL A 44 -8.54 -7.38 0.01
CA VAL A 44 -8.43 -7.76 -1.39
C VAL A 44 -8.87 -6.63 -2.30
N LEU A 45 -8.02 -6.34 -3.26
CA LEU A 45 -8.25 -5.44 -4.38
C LEU A 45 -8.36 -6.27 -5.66
N LYS A 46 -9.41 -6.04 -6.44
CA LYS A 46 -9.62 -6.69 -7.74
C LYS A 46 -9.76 -5.66 -8.85
N GLY A 47 -9.10 -5.91 -9.97
CA GLY A 47 -9.24 -5.13 -11.19
C GLY A 47 -10.19 -5.77 -12.19
N ASN A 48 -10.66 -4.96 -13.14
CA ASN A 48 -11.41 -5.43 -14.28
C ASN A 48 -10.47 -6.17 -15.24
N GLY A 49 -10.43 -7.49 -15.15
CA GLY A 49 -9.58 -8.33 -15.98
C GLY A 49 -9.12 -9.60 -15.26
N PHE A 50 -8.76 -10.58 -16.04
CA PHE A 50 -8.27 -11.85 -15.50
C PHE A 50 -6.89 -11.67 -14.85
N GLY A 51 -6.76 -12.09 -13.58
CA GLY A 51 -5.48 -12.08 -12.88
C GLY A 51 -5.15 -10.80 -12.09
N ASN A 52 -5.94 -9.73 -12.21
CA ASN A 52 -5.70 -8.47 -11.50
C ASN A 52 -6.25 -8.53 -10.07
N LYS A 53 -5.62 -9.35 -9.23
CA LYS A 53 -5.96 -9.49 -7.81
C LYS A 53 -4.73 -9.20 -6.97
N PHE A 54 -4.87 -8.26 -6.03
CA PHE A 54 -3.85 -7.90 -5.05
C PHE A 54 -4.39 -8.14 -3.65
N THR A 55 -3.52 -8.60 -2.76
CA THR A 55 -3.89 -8.89 -1.37
C THR A 55 -2.89 -8.22 -0.45
N PHE A 56 -3.39 -7.44 0.48
CA PHE A 56 -2.59 -6.68 1.45
C PHE A 56 -2.87 -7.19 2.86
N GLY A 57 -1.87 -7.23 3.70
CA GLY A 57 -1.97 -7.63 5.10
C GLY A 57 -0.87 -8.60 5.53
N PRO A 58 -0.84 -9.00 6.80
CA PRO A 58 -1.82 -8.64 7.83
C PRO A 58 -1.73 -7.18 8.27
N LEU A 59 -2.88 -6.59 8.65
CA LEU A 59 -2.99 -5.24 9.19
C LEU A 59 -3.38 -5.35 10.67
N ASN A 60 -2.63 -4.70 11.56
CA ASN A 60 -2.87 -4.76 13.00
C ASN A 60 -2.66 -3.40 13.65
N TYR A 61 -3.74 -2.67 13.90
CA TYR A 61 -3.72 -1.31 14.47
C TYR A 61 -2.64 -0.43 13.85
N SER A 62 -2.50 -0.53 12.55
CA SER A 62 -1.37 0.05 11.82
C SER A 62 -1.80 0.77 10.56
N GLN A 63 -0.93 1.67 10.16
CA GLN A 63 -0.93 2.27 8.85
C GLN A 63 0.03 1.47 7.94
N HIS A 64 -0.40 1.21 6.72
CA HIS A 64 0.40 0.58 5.68
C HIS A 64 0.35 1.48 4.45
N ILE A 65 1.52 1.91 4.00
CA ILE A 65 1.66 2.71 2.78
C ILE A 65 2.73 2.05 1.94
N GLU A 66 2.40 1.78 0.68
CA GLU A 66 3.34 1.24 -0.28
C GLU A 66 3.05 1.77 -1.68
N VAL A 67 4.04 1.75 -2.54
CA VAL A 67 3.89 2.07 -3.97
C VAL A 67 4.09 0.79 -4.75
N ILE A 68 3.07 0.41 -5.52
CA ILE A 68 3.11 -0.79 -6.36
C ILE A 68 2.87 -0.43 -7.82
N LYS A 69 3.43 -1.23 -8.71
CA LYS A 69 3.17 -1.14 -10.15
C LYS A 69 1.91 -1.94 -10.49
N MET A 70 0.99 -1.33 -11.22
CA MET A 70 -0.27 -1.96 -11.61
C MET A 70 -0.62 -1.65 -13.06
N PRO A 71 -1.28 -2.59 -13.77
CA PRO A 71 -1.88 -2.30 -15.06
C PRO A 71 -2.91 -1.17 -14.98
N ALA A 72 -3.00 -0.35 -16.03
CA ALA A 72 -4.04 0.65 -16.14
C ALA A 72 -5.44 0.00 -16.17
N GLY A 73 -6.41 0.60 -15.50
CA GLY A 73 -7.75 0.06 -15.40
C GLY A 73 -8.50 0.49 -14.16
N THR A 74 -9.69 -0.06 -13.97
CA THR A 74 -10.51 0.19 -12.78
C THR A 74 -10.36 -0.95 -11.79
N TYR A 75 -10.24 -0.59 -10.53
CA TYR A 75 -10.06 -1.50 -9.40
C TYR A 75 -11.06 -1.22 -8.31
N SER A 76 -11.43 -2.27 -7.57
CA SER A 76 -12.37 -2.19 -6.45
C SER A 76 -11.83 -2.96 -5.25
N TRP A 77 -11.97 -2.39 -4.07
CA TRP A 77 -11.80 -3.13 -2.82
C TRP A 77 -13.02 -4.04 -2.64
N THR A 78 -12.79 -5.35 -2.53
CA THR A 78 -13.89 -6.33 -2.62
C THR A 78 -14.06 -7.16 -1.36
N GLU A 79 -13.02 -7.41 -0.60
CA GLU A 79 -13.06 -8.38 0.48
C GLU A 79 -12.16 -7.96 1.64
N VAL A 80 -12.63 -8.16 2.88
CA VAL A 80 -11.78 -8.13 4.07
C VAL A 80 -11.91 -9.47 4.78
N PHE A 81 -10.78 -10.02 5.19
CA PHE A 81 -10.71 -11.22 5.99
C PHE A 81 -10.19 -10.90 7.39
N GLU A 82 -10.87 -11.42 8.38
CA GLU A 82 -10.41 -11.46 9.76
C GLU A 82 -10.22 -12.90 10.21
N ARG A 83 -9.24 -13.11 11.07
CA ARG A 83 -9.07 -14.37 11.76
C ARG A 83 -9.43 -14.18 13.22
N THR A 84 -10.38 -14.93 13.72
CA THR A 84 -10.80 -14.92 15.12
C THR A 84 -10.62 -16.32 15.70
N GLY A 85 -10.27 -16.41 16.98
CA GLY A 85 -10.08 -17.68 17.69
C GLY A 85 -8.72 -17.79 18.33
N SER A 86 -8.50 -18.88 19.08
CA SER A 86 -7.24 -19.17 19.76
C SER A 86 -6.43 -20.16 18.94
N LEU A 87 -5.15 -19.82 18.72
CA LEU A 87 -4.16 -20.71 18.12
C LEU A 87 -4.01 -22.04 18.89
N GLU A 88 -4.32 -22.03 20.20
CA GLU A 88 -4.18 -23.21 21.06
C GLU A 88 -5.25 -24.30 20.82
N LYS A 89 -6.33 -23.98 20.09
CA LYS A 89 -7.47 -24.88 19.93
C LYS A 89 -7.75 -25.34 18.49
N ASP A 90 -6.86 -25.05 17.53
CA ASP A 90 -7.09 -25.31 16.09
C ASP A 90 -8.45 -24.79 15.54
N ASN A 91 -9.14 -23.92 16.31
CA ASN A 91 -10.44 -23.34 15.97
C ASN A 91 -10.28 -21.89 15.50
N LEU A 92 -9.50 -21.68 14.45
CA LEU A 92 -9.43 -20.38 13.80
C LEU A 92 -10.62 -20.22 12.88
N LEU A 93 -11.55 -19.35 13.28
CA LEU A 93 -12.66 -18.96 12.42
C LEU A 93 -12.19 -17.81 11.51
N LYS A 94 -12.38 -18.01 10.22
CA LYS A 94 -12.16 -16.99 9.21
C LYS A 94 -13.47 -16.26 8.96
N ILE A 95 -13.51 -14.96 9.25
CA ILE A 95 -14.67 -14.12 8.97
C ILE A 95 -14.39 -13.39 7.67
N TYR A 96 -15.36 -13.44 6.78
CA TYR A 96 -15.34 -12.80 5.48
C TYR A 96 -16.33 -11.65 5.45
N TYR A 97 -15.88 -10.49 5.00
CA TYR A 97 -16.72 -9.32 4.73
C TYR A 97 -16.65 -9.00 3.24
N ASP A 98 -17.81 -8.98 2.60
CA ASP A 98 -17.97 -8.55 1.22
C ASP A 98 -18.11 -7.03 1.15
N LEU A 99 -17.29 -6.37 0.36
CA LEU A 99 -17.29 -4.92 0.13
C LEU A 99 -17.82 -4.54 -1.25
N SER A 100 -18.34 -5.49 -2.02
CA SER A 100 -18.72 -5.25 -3.42
C SER A 100 -19.78 -4.16 -3.59
N ASP A 101 -20.63 -3.98 -2.58
CA ASP A 101 -21.70 -2.98 -2.58
C ASP A 101 -21.27 -1.60 -2.08
N ASP A 102 -20.06 -1.48 -1.52
CA ASP A 102 -19.57 -0.24 -0.88
C ASP A 102 -19.05 0.81 -1.88
N ASN A 103 -19.01 0.49 -3.17
CA ASN A 103 -18.51 1.34 -4.26
C ASN A 103 -17.10 1.93 -4.01
N LEU A 104 -16.23 1.14 -3.38
CA LEU A 104 -14.86 1.51 -3.06
C LEU A 104 -13.95 1.29 -4.28
N THR A 105 -14.08 2.15 -5.28
CA THR A 105 -13.40 2.00 -6.58
C THR A 105 -12.43 3.15 -6.85
N PHE A 106 -11.42 2.86 -7.69
CA PHE A 106 -10.52 3.86 -8.24
C PHE A 106 -10.00 3.43 -9.62
N SER A 107 -9.44 4.38 -10.36
CA SER A 107 -8.85 4.12 -11.67
C SER A 107 -7.34 4.30 -11.64
N VAL A 108 -6.61 3.41 -12.29
CA VAL A 108 -5.17 3.51 -12.52
C VAL A 108 -4.94 4.06 -13.93
N LYS A 109 -4.29 5.21 -14.00
CA LYS A 109 -3.84 5.84 -15.25
C LYS A 109 -2.39 5.43 -15.53
N PRO A 110 -2.03 5.16 -16.78
CA PRO A 110 -0.68 4.77 -17.14
C PRO A 110 0.29 5.95 -17.03
N GLY A 111 1.56 5.63 -16.76
CA GLY A 111 2.67 6.59 -16.78
C GLY A 111 2.74 7.57 -15.60
N VAL A 112 1.83 7.49 -14.64
CA VAL A 112 1.73 8.40 -13.50
C VAL A 112 1.71 7.67 -12.15
N LEU A 113 1.87 8.43 -11.06
CA LEU A 113 1.64 7.95 -9.70
C LEU A 113 0.18 8.24 -9.31
N ASN A 114 -0.61 7.18 -9.25
CA ASN A 114 -2.02 7.26 -8.87
C ASN A 114 -2.14 7.21 -7.34
N TYR A 115 -2.92 8.11 -6.76
CA TYR A 115 -3.28 8.08 -5.35
C TYR A 115 -4.74 7.65 -5.20
N THR A 116 -4.98 6.57 -4.48
CA THR A 116 -6.30 5.92 -4.38
C THR A 116 -7.13 6.36 -3.18
N GLY A 117 -6.65 7.31 -2.39
CA GLY A 117 -7.23 7.63 -1.09
C GLY A 117 -6.68 6.73 0.02
N LEU A 118 -6.95 7.13 1.27
CA LEU A 118 -6.69 6.32 2.45
C LEU A 118 -7.89 5.41 2.71
N LEU A 119 -7.71 4.10 2.60
CA LEU A 119 -8.73 3.14 3.01
C LEU A 119 -8.63 2.89 4.51
N MET A 120 -9.68 3.28 5.24
CA MET A 120 -9.77 3.09 6.68
C MET A 120 -10.69 1.91 6.99
N ILE A 121 -10.18 0.94 7.74
CA ILE A 121 -10.87 -0.26 8.19
C ILE A 121 -11.06 -0.15 9.70
N GLU A 122 -12.31 -0.16 10.14
CA GLU A 122 -12.68 -0.01 11.55
C GLU A 122 -13.74 -1.03 11.95
N LYS A 123 -13.53 -1.70 13.09
CA LYS A 123 -14.51 -2.61 13.64
C LYS A 123 -15.29 -1.95 14.75
N LEU A 124 -16.60 -1.85 14.56
CA LEU A 124 -17.54 -1.30 15.53
C LEU A 124 -18.43 -2.44 16.06
N GLY A 125 -18.03 -3.04 17.19
CA GLY A 125 -18.68 -4.23 17.69
C GLY A 125 -18.53 -5.44 16.76
N ARG A 126 -19.65 -5.89 16.15
CA ARG A 126 -19.66 -7.00 15.18
C ARG A 126 -19.67 -6.53 13.72
N GLN A 127 -19.78 -5.23 13.50
CA GLN A 127 -19.81 -4.65 12.15
C GLN A 127 -18.42 -4.17 11.73
N LEU A 128 -18.06 -4.46 10.50
CA LEU A 128 -16.92 -3.87 9.83
C LEU A 128 -17.38 -2.62 9.09
N GLN A 129 -16.67 -1.52 9.29
CA GLN A 129 -16.85 -0.30 8.52
C GLN A 129 -15.60 -0.02 7.73
N VAL A 130 -15.74 0.12 6.42
CA VAL A 130 -14.64 0.47 5.51
C VAL A 130 -14.99 1.79 4.83
N ARG A 131 -14.05 2.73 4.86
CA ARG A 131 -14.25 4.06 4.27
C ARG A 131 -13.00 4.47 3.49
N GLN A 132 -13.22 5.06 2.33
CA GLN A 132 -12.17 5.69 1.54
C GLN A 132 -12.16 7.20 1.85
N LEU A 133 -11.02 7.72 2.30
CA LEU A 133 -10.85 9.10 2.72
C LEU A 133 -9.83 9.78 1.81
N ASN A 134 -10.13 10.99 1.36
CA ASN A 134 -9.11 11.81 0.73
C ASN A 134 -8.19 12.40 1.80
N ARG A 135 -6.94 11.91 1.84
CA ARG A 135 -5.86 12.36 2.73
C ARG A 135 -4.58 12.64 1.95
N ALA A 136 -4.72 13.08 0.70
CA ALA A 136 -3.61 13.25 -0.25
C ALA A 136 -2.44 14.04 0.36
N SER A 137 -2.69 15.19 0.98
CA SER A 137 -1.63 16.04 1.56
C SER A 137 -0.79 15.34 2.63
N ILE A 138 -1.39 14.44 3.41
CA ILE A 138 -0.69 13.68 4.45
C ILE A 138 0.07 12.53 3.83
N ILE A 139 -0.61 11.74 3.00
CA ILE A 139 -0.04 10.54 2.40
C ILE A 139 1.11 10.88 1.45
N LEU A 140 0.96 11.91 0.62
CA LEU A 140 2.04 12.34 -0.28
C LEU A 140 3.26 12.84 0.47
N LYS A 141 3.08 13.50 1.62
CA LYS A 141 4.21 13.89 2.48
C LYS A 141 4.95 12.70 3.07
N ILE A 142 4.22 11.63 3.46
CA ILE A 142 4.84 10.38 3.92
C ILE A 142 5.58 9.72 2.76
N LEU A 143 4.97 9.64 1.58
CA LEU A 143 5.62 9.09 0.39
C LEU A 143 6.88 9.86 -0.01
N GLU A 144 6.89 11.18 0.14
CA GLU A 144 8.07 12.00 -0.12
C GLU A 144 9.23 11.67 0.83
N GLN A 145 8.92 11.30 2.07
CA GLN A 145 9.91 10.89 3.07
C GLN A 145 10.39 9.45 2.86
N ASP A 146 9.45 8.51 2.65
CA ASP A 146 9.73 7.08 2.66
C ASP A 146 10.06 6.55 1.25
N HIS A 147 9.54 7.21 0.20
CA HIS A 147 9.69 6.82 -1.21
C HIS A 147 10.01 8.02 -2.12
N PRO A 148 11.06 8.82 -1.84
CA PRO A 148 11.34 10.07 -2.56
C PRO A 148 11.56 9.87 -4.07
N GLY A 149 11.99 8.68 -4.48
CA GLY A 149 12.20 8.36 -5.89
C GLY A 149 10.95 8.42 -6.76
N TYR A 150 9.76 8.34 -6.19
CA TYR A 150 8.50 8.43 -6.95
C TYR A 150 7.98 9.86 -7.02
N ILE A 151 8.09 10.61 -5.91
CA ILE A 151 7.63 12.00 -5.86
C ILE A 151 8.60 12.88 -6.65
N GLY A 152 8.07 13.70 -7.55
CA GLY A 152 8.86 14.55 -8.46
C GLY A 152 9.34 13.87 -9.75
N LYS A 153 9.32 12.52 -9.82
CA LYS A 153 9.59 11.77 -11.05
C LYS A 153 8.32 11.49 -11.85
N PHE A 154 7.20 11.34 -11.14
CA PHE A 154 5.88 11.08 -11.75
C PHE A 154 4.88 12.14 -11.34
N ASP A 155 4.00 12.51 -12.27
CA ASP A 155 2.83 13.32 -11.95
C ASP A 155 1.91 12.53 -11.02
N VAL A 156 1.44 13.18 -9.95
CA VAL A 156 0.52 12.56 -9.00
C VAL A 156 -0.92 12.88 -9.41
N VAL A 157 -1.73 11.85 -9.55
CA VAL A 157 -3.16 11.98 -9.91
C VAL A 157 -4.05 11.24 -8.90
N ASN A 158 -5.28 11.73 -8.74
CA ASN A 158 -6.31 11.19 -7.85
C ASN A 158 -7.59 10.93 -8.65
#